data_c75769e16dd340c689f552ae85509c91
#
_entry.id   c75769e16dd340c689f552ae85509c91
#
_cell.length_a   1.000
_cell.length_b   1.000
_cell.length_c   1.000
_cell.angle_alpha   90.00
_cell.angle_beta   90.00
_cell.angle_gamma   90.00
#
_symmetry.space_group_name_H-M   'P 1'
#
loop_
_entity.id
_entity.type
_entity.pdbx_description
1 polymer ?
#
loop_
_entity_poly.entity_id
_entity_poly.type
_entity_poly.pdbx_seq_one_letter_code
_entity_poly.pdbx_strand_id
1 'polypeptide(L)'
;MEIKRDRYLDKLISKEHNGLIKVITGMRRCGKSYLIFTLFKKHLLSEGVNEDHIIEIAFDAFENKKYRDPDVLYPYLKEQIKDDAMYYVLLDEVQLLSEFESILNSLIRMKNVDVYVTGSNARFLSKDVITEFRGRGDEVHMYPLSFAEFMSAYQGTKQDGWNEYMLYGGIPLVLEFGTSDQKIAFLKSLFEETYISDIVGRHNIRNKAELEELLNILSSAIGSLTNPEKLSATFQTVKKKKISNSTIKRYIDYLCDSFLIDSAIRYDVKGKKYIDTPVKYYFTDMGLRNARLNFRQIEETHSMENIIFNELKMRGFHVDVGVIVQYGTNDKGNSIRKQLEIDFVCNQGSKRYYIQSAYAIPDQAKMEQEQRSLMLTGDFFKRFIITKDTPAPYYNESGVLIMSVYDFLLNENSLDN
;
A
#
# COMPACT_ATOMS: atom_id res chain seq x y z
N MET A 1 0.04 3.22 23.20
CA MET A 1 0.20 1.75 22.99
C MET A 1 1.35 1.50 22.05
N GLU A 2 2.29 0.60 22.38
CA GLU A 2 3.39 0.23 21.46
C GLU A 2 2.89 -0.81 20.48
N ILE A 3 2.91 -0.50 19.18
CA ILE A 3 2.54 -1.43 18.10
C ILE A 3 3.82 -1.87 17.42
N LYS A 4 4.06 -3.18 17.38
CA LYS A 4 5.20 -3.75 16.69
C LYS A 4 5.05 -3.60 15.18
N ARG A 5 6.11 -3.18 14.53
CA ARG A 5 6.23 -3.07 13.07
C ARG A 5 7.45 -3.86 12.60
N ASP A 6 7.59 -5.10 13.12
CA ASP A 6 8.80 -5.93 12.98
C ASP A 6 9.21 -6.07 11.50
N ARG A 7 8.26 -6.33 10.60
CA ARG A 7 8.51 -6.41 9.15
C ARG A 7 9.28 -5.20 8.58
N TYR A 8 8.97 -3.99 9.05
CA TYR A 8 9.62 -2.77 8.57
C TYR A 8 10.90 -2.47 9.34
N LEU A 9 10.92 -2.77 10.62
CA LEU A 9 12.12 -2.64 11.46
C LEU A 9 13.21 -3.57 10.93
N ASP A 10 12.91 -4.84 10.68
CA ASP A 10 13.86 -5.82 10.12
C ASP A 10 14.41 -5.38 8.76
N LYS A 11 13.54 -4.76 7.91
CA LYS A 11 14.00 -4.17 6.65
C LYS A 11 14.98 -3.02 6.85
N LEU A 12 14.78 -2.15 7.85
CA LEU A 12 15.72 -1.08 8.14
C LEU A 12 17.04 -1.63 8.68
N ILE A 13 16.98 -2.59 9.62
CA ILE A 13 18.16 -3.26 10.17
C ILE A 13 18.97 -3.94 9.06
N SER A 14 18.32 -4.67 8.15
CA SER A 14 19.02 -5.35 7.05
C SER A 14 19.70 -4.41 6.05
N LYS A 15 19.38 -3.12 6.11
CA LYS A 15 19.93 -2.07 5.23
C LYS A 15 20.95 -1.18 5.92
N GLU A 16 21.22 -1.40 7.21
CA GLU A 16 22.23 -0.63 7.94
C GLU A 16 23.59 -0.69 7.24
N HIS A 17 24.29 0.43 7.25
CA HIS A 17 25.66 0.58 6.76
C HIS A 17 25.89 0.17 5.29
N ASN A 18 24.84 0.13 4.47
CA ASN A 18 24.95 -0.23 3.06
C ASN A 18 25.42 0.94 2.14
N GLY A 19 25.72 2.11 2.73
CA GLY A 19 26.18 3.30 2.01
C GLY A 19 25.10 4.01 1.19
N LEU A 20 23.84 3.62 1.34
CA LEU A 20 22.70 4.24 0.66
C LEU A 20 21.84 5.03 1.66
N ILE A 21 21.07 5.99 1.15
CA ILE A 21 20.05 6.71 1.93
C ILE A 21 18.84 5.78 2.09
N LYS A 22 18.46 5.47 3.33
CA LYS A 22 17.24 4.70 3.60
C LYS A 22 16.04 5.63 3.53
N VAL A 23 15.21 5.41 2.54
CA VAL A 23 14.05 6.27 2.23
C VAL A 23 12.77 5.55 2.66
N ILE A 24 12.19 5.98 3.76
CA ILE A 24 10.93 5.43 4.28
C ILE A 24 9.77 6.20 3.65
N THR A 25 9.08 5.55 2.74
CA THR A 25 7.91 6.09 2.03
C THR A 25 6.61 5.50 2.56
N GLY A 26 5.50 6.05 2.17
CA GLY A 26 4.18 5.53 2.51
C GLY A 26 3.19 6.64 2.85
N MET A 27 1.94 6.24 2.97
CA MET A 27 0.85 7.18 3.19
C MET A 27 1.01 7.97 4.51
N ARG A 28 0.35 9.13 4.60
CA ARG A 28 0.33 9.91 5.83
C ARG A 28 -0.35 9.12 6.97
N ARG A 29 0.18 9.28 8.19
CA ARG A 29 -0.34 8.64 9.40
C ARG A 29 -0.19 7.12 9.46
N CYS A 30 0.59 6.48 8.58
CA CYS A 30 0.86 5.04 8.66
C CYS A 30 1.94 4.66 9.69
N GLY A 31 2.61 5.66 10.34
CA GLY A 31 3.57 5.43 11.42
C GLY A 31 5.05 5.55 11.03
N LYS A 32 5.41 6.25 9.93
CA LYS A 32 6.81 6.40 9.47
C LYS A 32 7.72 7.03 10.53
N SER A 33 7.30 8.17 11.10
CA SER A 33 8.03 8.87 12.17
C SER A 33 8.20 7.99 13.41
N TYR A 34 7.16 7.21 13.77
CA TYR A 34 7.21 6.26 14.87
C TYR A 34 8.22 5.13 14.59
N LEU A 35 8.27 4.63 13.36
CA LEU A 35 9.24 3.60 12.97
C LEU A 35 10.68 4.08 13.18
N ILE A 36 11.04 5.30 12.73
CA ILE A 36 12.44 5.77 12.84
C ILE A 36 12.79 6.31 14.22
N PHE A 37 11.93 7.15 14.81
CA PHE A 37 12.24 7.84 16.08
C PHE A 37 11.93 7.01 17.32
N THR A 38 11.11 5.95 17.20
CA THR A 38 10.79 5.11 18.35
C THR A 38 11.37 3.71 18.20
N LEU A 39 10.95 2.97 17.17
CA LEU A 39 11.31 1.56 17.06
C LEU A 39 12.77 1.38 16.63
N PHE A 40 13.20 2.08 15.59
CA PHE A 40 14.58 1.98 15.10
C PHE A 40 15.57 2.61 16.08
N LYS A 41 15.27 3.77 16.66
CA LYS A 41 16.09 4.35 17.75
C LYS A 41 16.24 3.39 18.93
N LYS A 42 15.16 2.76 19.36
CA LYS A 42 15.19 1.74 20.44
C LYS A 42 16.08 0.56 20.07
N HIS A 43 16.04 0.10 18.84
CA HIS A 43 16.95 -0.94 18.32
C HIS A 43 18.40 -0.48 18.43
N LEU A 44 18.77 0.69 17.89
CA LEU A 44 20.12 1.22 17.92
C LEU A 44 20.68 1.32 19.36
N LEU A 45 19.87 1.83 20.29
CA LEU A 45 20.25 1.90 21.70
C LEU A 45 20.45 0.51 22.31
N SER A 46 19.66 -0.49 21.92
CA SER A 46 19.80 -1.88 22.40
C SER A 46 21.07 -2.56 21.86
N GLU A 47 21.56 -2.16 20.67
CA GLU A 47 22.82 -2.59 20.10
C GLU A 47 24.04 -1.82 20.68
N GLY A 48 23.80 -0.91 21.63
CA GLY A 48 24.86 -0.17 22.33
C GLY A 48 25.32 1.11 21.64
N VAL A 49 24.56 1.61 20.67
CA VAL A 49 24.83 2.94 20.06
C VAL A 49 24.59 4.01 21.13
N ASN A 50 25.54 4.93 21.29
CA ASN A 50 25.37 6.06 22.21
C ASN A 50 24.28 7.00 21.67
N GLU A 51 23.44 7.54 22.55
CA GLU A 51 22.36 8.47 22.17
C GLU A 51 22.90 9.73 21.47
N ASP A 52 24.08 10.21 21.84
CA ASP A 52 24.76 11.35 21.18
C ASP A 52 25.15 11.07 19.71
N HIS A 53 25.15 9.79 19.29
CA HIS A 53 25.40 9.40 17.90
C HIS A 53 24.11 9.21 17.08
N ILE A 54 22.94 9.52 17.65
CA ILE A 54 21.65 9.46 16.98
C ILE A 54 21.11 10.90 16.83
N ILE A 55 21.15 11.43 15.63
CA ILE A 55 20.71 12.79 15.33
C ILE A 55 19.31 12.74 14.75
N GLU A 56 18.33 13.31 15.46
CA GLU A 56 16.91 13.29 15.10
C GLU A 56 16.43 14.69 14.73
N ILE A 57 15.81 14.86 13.57
CA ILE A 57 15.18 16.11 13.15
C ILE A 57 13.84 15.84 12.47
N ALA A 58 12.74 16.30 13.08
CA ALA A 58 11.42 16.35 12.48
C ALA A 58 11.21 17.74 11.86
N PHE A 59 11.22 17.85 10.54
CA PHE A 59 11.12 19.14 9.87
C PHE A 59 9.74 19.80 9.94
N ASP A 60 8.70 19.07 10.28
CA ASP A 60 7.36 19.60 10.50
C ASP A 60 7.20 20.23 11.89
N ALA A 61 8.06 19.87 12.85
CA ALA A 61 8.09 20.48 14.17
C ALA A 61 8.52 21.96 14.11
N PHE A 62 7.85 22.81 14.90
CA PHE A 62 8.07 24.26 14.88
C PHE A 62 9.49 24.65 15.34
N GLU A 63 10.02 23.99 16.33
CA GLU A 63 11.37 24.17 16.88
C GLU A 63 12.47 23.89 15.86
N ASN A 64 12.20 23.02 14.90
CA ASN A 64 13.13 22.62 13.84
C ASN A 64 12.97 23.44 12.56
N LYS A 65 12.08 24.46 12.54
CA LYS A 65 11.82 25.25 11.33
C LYS A 65 13.08 25.89 10.74
N LYS A 66 14.03 26.29 11.58
CA LYS A 66 15.33 26.87 11.15
C LYS A 66 16.16 25.89 10.32
N TYR A 67 16.04 24.59 10.56
CA TYR A 67 16.76 23.53 9.86
C TYR A 67 16.18 23.18 8.48
N ARG A 68 15.09 23.82 8.07
CA ARG A 68 14.60 23.73 6.68
C ARG A 68 15.48 24.48 5.68
N ASP A 69 16.39 25.31 6.18
CA ASP A 69 17.42 26.00 5.44
C ASP A 69 18.69 25.13 5.40
N PRO A 70 19.19 24.75 4.22
CA PRO A 70 20.39 23.92 4.08
C PRO A 70 21.64 24.59 4.66
N ASP A 71 21.74 25.93 4.58
CA ASP A 71 22.89 26.69 5.11
C ASP A 71 22.93 26.69 6.65
N VAL A 72 21.82 26.39 7.32
CA VAL A 72 21.73 26.22 8.77
C VAL A 72 21.90 24.75 9.16
N LEU A 73 21.25 23.84 8.42
CA LEU A 73 21.24 22.42 8.76
C LEU A 73 22.63 21.77 8.60
N TYR A 74 23.29 21.98 7.45
CA TYR A 74 24.51 21.25 7.14
C TYR A 74 25.66 21.56 8.12
N PRO A 75 25.94 22.85 8.48
CA PRO A 75 26.89 23.16 9.55
C PRO A 75 26.52 22.53 10.89
N TYR A 76 25.22 22.58 11.28
CA TYR A 76 24.74 21.97 12.51
C TYR A 76 25.06 20.46 12.55
N LEU A 77 24.70 19.71 11.49
CA LEU A 77 25.01 18.28 11.42
C LEU A 77 26.49 17.99 11.55
N LYS A 78 27.34 18.80 10.92
CA LYS A 78 28.80 18.68 11.03
C LYS A 78 29.32 18.90 12.44
N GLU A 79 28.74 19.82 13.19
CA GLU A 79 29.10 20.11 14.58
C GLU A 79 28.68 18.97 15.53
N GLN A 80 27.61 18.23 15.17
CA GLN A 80 27.17 17.07 15.97
C GLN A 80 28.07 15.85 15.76
N ILE A 81 28.70 15.72 14.58
CA ILE A 81 29.60 14.59 14.25
C ILE A 81 31.01 14.92 14.78
N LYS A 82 31.33 14.44 16.00
CA LYS A 82 32.49 14.85 16.77
C LYS A 82 33.67 13.89 16.73
N ASP A 83 33.44 12.64 16.35
CA ASP A 83 34.44 11.59 16.33
C ASP A 83 34.24 10.65 15.12
N ASP A 84 35.06 9.57 15.05
CA ASP A 84 35.03 8.62 13.93
C ASP A 84 34.01 7.48 14.14
N ALA A 85 33.22 7.49 15.24
CA ALA A 85 32.19 6.50 15.46
C ALA A 85 31.03 6.67 14.46
N MET A 86 30.20 5.64 14.33
CA MET A 86 29.04 5.68 13.42
C MET A 86 27.94 6.58 13.97
N TYR A 87 27.49 7.54 13.16
CA TYR A 87 26.36 8.42 13.44
C TYR A 87 25.14 8.05 12.59
N TYR A 88 23.99 8.02 13.22
CA TYR A 88 22.70 7.74 12.58
C TYR A 88 21.91 9.03 12.46
N VAL A 89 21.68 9.48 11.24
CA VAL A 89 20.96 10.74 10.97
C VAL A 89 19.54 10.39 10.53
N LEU A 90 18.57 10.65 11.41
CA LEU A 90 17.16 10.36 11.26
C LEU A 90 16.40 11.65 10.94
N LEU A 91 15.89 11.80 9.72
CA LEU A 91 15.23 13.01 9.23
C LEU A 91 13.78 12.71 8.84
N ASP A 92 12.83 13.34 9.51
CA ASP A 92 11.39 13.17 9.23
C ASP A 92 10.84 14.31 8.38
N GLU A 93 9.95 13.97 7.43
CA GLU A 93 9.33 14.89 6.46
C GLU A 93 10.35 15.74 5.69
N VAL A 94 11.42 15.08 5.18
CA VAL A 94 12.61 15.74 4.59
C VAL A 94 12.27 16.60 3.37
N GLN A 95 11.13 16.43 2.71
CA GLN A 95 10.67 17.31 1.61
C GLN A 95 10.40 18.76 2.06
N LEU A 96 10.36 19.02 3.36
CA LEU A 96 10.28 20.39 3.90
C LEU A 96 11.63 21.11 3.94
N LEU A 97 12.74 20.38 3.82
CA LEU A 97 14.09 20.92 3.68
C LEU A 97 14.32 21.37 2.24
N SER A 98 14.79 22.60 2.05
CA SER A 98 15.22 23.08 0.73
C SER A 98 16.47 22.32 0.28
N GLU A 99 16.59 22.01 -1.01
CA GLU A 99 17.77 21.33 -1.60
C GLU A 99 18.17 20.04 -0.85
N PHE A 100 17.19 19.33 -0.28
CA PHE A 100 17.43 18.15 0.56
C PHE A 100 18.30 17.08 -0.14
N GLU A 101 18.18 16.93 -1.46
CA GLU A 101 18.96 15.97 -2.25
C GLU A 101 20.46 16.27 -2.17
N SER A 102 20.84 17.54 -2.23
CA SER A 102 22.24 17.99 -2.14
C SER A 102 22.82 17.70 -0.75
N ILE A 103 22.04 17.97 0.29
CA ILE A 103 22.43 17.68 1.69
C ILE A 103 22.61 16.19 1.90
N LEU A 104 21.62 15.37 1.53
CA LEU A 104 21.66 13.92 1.72
C LEU A 104 22.83 13.29 0.94
N ASN A 105 23.04 13.72 -0.30
CA ASN A 105 24.20 13.29 -1.09
C ASN A 105 25.55 13.69 -0.47
N SER A 106 25.60 14.78 0.29
CA SER A 106 26.81 15.19 1.01
C SER A 106 27.02 14.35 2.27
N LEU A 107 25.96 14.01 3.00
CA LEU A 107 26.02 13.18 4.20
C LEU A 107 26.53 11.75 3.91
N ILE A 108 26.01 11.08 2.87
CA ILE A 108 26.43 9.72 2.52
C ILE A 108 27.88 9.61 2.01
N ARG A 109 28.57 10.75 1.75
CA ARG A 109 30.01 10.75 1.47
C ARG A 109 30.85 10.62 2.73
N MET A 110 30.26 10.87 3.90
CA MET A 110 30.92 10.68 5.19
C MET A 110 30.87 9.19 5.54
N LYS A 111 32.02 8.56 5.76
CA LYS A 111 32.11 7.10 5.97
C LYS A 111 31.46 6.63 7.26
N ASN A 112 31.35 7.54 8.23
CA ASN A 112 30.79 7.29 9.56
C ASN A 112 29.38 7.88 9.74
N VAL A 113 28.62 8.05 8.65
CA VAL A 113 27.24 8.55 8.71
C VAL A 113 26.31 7.60 7.97
N ASP A 114 25.27 7.17 8.64
CA ASP A 114 24.18 6.39 8.09
C ASP A 114 22.87 7.20 8.10
N VAL A 115 22.18 7.32 6.95
CA VAL A 115 21.12 8.30 6.75
C VAL A 115 19.77 7.62 6.52
N TYR A 116 18.78 8.03 7.31
CA TYR A 116 17.40 7.56 7.26
C TYR A 116 16.47 8.75 7.11
N VAL A 117 15.62 8.74 6.09
CA VAL A 117 14.70 9.85 5.82
C VAL A 117 13.29 9.35 5.64
N THR A 118 12.32 10.12 6.08
CA THR A 118 10.93 9.86 5.73
C THR A 118 10.37 10.95 4.83
N GLY A 119 9.33 10.57 4.10
CA GLY A 119 8.50 11.49 3.36
C GLY A 119 7.13 10.87 3.05
N SER A 120 6.10 11.70 3.14
CA SER A 120 4.72 11.30 2.86
C SER A 120 4.25 11.73 1.46
N ASN A 121 5.20 12.02 0.57
CA ASN A 121 4.94 12.74 -0.66
C ASN A 121 5.47 11.97 -1.89
N ALA A 122 4.74 12.02 -2.99
CA ALA A 122 5.10 11.46 -4.28
C ALA A 122 6.44 11.97 -4.85
N ARG A 123 6.94 13.13 -4.43
CA ARG A 123 8.31 13.54 -4.73
C ARG A 123 9.36 12.53 -4.27
N PHE A 124 9.01 11.67 -3.29
CA PHE A 124 9.83 10.55 -2.85
C PHE A 124 9.60 9.26 -3.64
N LEU A 125 8.54 9.21 -4.46
CA LEU A 125 8.16 8.01 -5.21
C LEU A 125 8.26 8.15 -6.69
N SER A 126 8.34 9.37 -7.18
CA SER A 126 8.56 9.52 -8.59
C SER A 126 9.87 8.80 -8.90
N LYS A 127 9.92 8.18 -10.06
CA LYS A 127 11.17 7.76 -10.69
C LYS A 127 12.26 8.83 -10.51
N ASP A 128 11.87 10.04 -10.16
CA ASP A 128 12.70 11.21 -9.89
C ASP A 128 13.52 11.07 -8.61
N VAL A 129 13.01 10.46 -7.50
CA VAL A 129 13.83 10.25 -6.29
C VAL A 129 14.91 9.22 -6.52
N ILE A 130 14.57 8.09 -7.16
CA ILE A 130 15.60 7.12 -7.57
C ILE A 130 16.54 7.77 -8.59
N THR A 131 16.04 8.67 -9.43
CA THR A 131 16.82 9.41 -10.43
C THR A 131 17.58 10.56 -9.77
N GLU A 132 16.99 11.31 -8.84
CA GLU A 132 17.61 12.42 -8.12
C GLU A 132 18.69 11.96 -7.15
N PHE A 133 18.47 10.87 -6.42
CA PHE A 133 19.54 10.22 -5.66
C PHE A 133 20.51 9.41 -6.55
N ARG A 134 20.30 9.41 -7.87
CA ARG A 134 21.18 8.71 -8.82
C ARG A 134 21.50 7.26 -8.42
N GLY A 135 20.47 6.51 -7.99
CA GLY A 135 20.63 5.14 -7.50
C GLY A 135 21.23 5.01 -6.10
N ARG A 136 21.25 6.07 -5.30
CA ARG A 136 21.76 6.06 -3.91
C ARG A 136 20.67 5.97 -2.85
N GLY A 137 19.41 5.86 -3.24
CA GLY A 137 18.29 5.63 -2.33
C GLY A 137 17.94 4.15 -2.23
N ASP A 138 17.65 3.69 -1.02
CA ASP A 138 17.16 2.34 -0.73
C ASP A 138 15.82 2.44 -0.01
N GLU A 139 14.74 2.11 -0.74
CA GLU A 139 13.37 2.35 -0.28
C GLU A 139 12.86 1.29 0.68
N VAL A 140 12.15 1.76 1.72
CA VAL A 140 11.27 0.95 2.57
C VAL A 140 9.86 1.54 2.50
N HIS A 141 9.02 0.95 1.65
CA HIS A 141 7.63 1.38 1.53
C HIS A 141 6.80 0.83 2.68
N MET A 142 6.16 1.73 3.43
CA MET A 142 5.38 1.44 4.63
C MET A 142 3.88 1.62 4.39
N TYR A 143 3.13 0.57 4.66
CA TYR A 143 1.66 0.56 4.64
C TYR A 143 1.06 0.87 6.01
N PRO A 144 -0.24 1.15 6.12
CA PRO A 144 -0.98 1.06 7.39
C PRO A 144 -0.74 -0.29 8.07
N LEU A 145 -1.27 -0.49 9.26
CA LEU A 145 -1.15 -1.77 9.96
C LEU A 145 -1.70 -2.90 9.09
N SER A 146 -0.96 -3.99 8.97
CA SER A 146 -1.53 -5.25 8.49
C SER A 146 -2.57 -5.75 9.49
N PHE A 147 -3.43 -6.69 9.07
CA PHE A 147 -4.40 -7.26 10.00
C PHE A 147 -3.73 -7.95 11.19
N ALA A 148 -2.58 -8.60 11.00
CA ALA A 148 -1.81 -9.20 12.10
C ALA A 148 -1.28 -8.14 13.07
N GLU A 149 -0.70 -7.04 12.57
CA GLU A 149 -0.24 -5.92 13.39
C GLU A 149 -1.42 -5.26 14.13
N PHE A 150 -2.55 -5.06 13.46
CA PHE A 150 -3.77 -4.55 14.06
C PHE A 150 -4.25 -5.45 15.21
N MET A 151 -4.34 -6.76 14.98
CA MET A 151 -4.78 -7.74 15.99
C MET A 151 -3.82 -7.85 17.18
N SER A 152 -2.53 -7.58 16.99
CA SER A 152 -1.55 -7.58 18.10
C SER A 152 -1.84 -6.49 19.14
N ALA A 153 -2.54 -5.45 18.74
CA ALA A 153 -2.90 -4.29 19.56
C ALA A 153 -4.40 -4.20 19.89
N TYR A 154 -5.24 -4.94 19.18
CA TYR A 154 -6.68 -4.94 19.35
C TYR A 154 -7.11 -5.84 20.50
N GLN A 155 -8.00 -5.34 21.38
CA GLN A 155 -8.54 -6.09 22.50
C GLN A 155 -9.96 -6.59 22.17
N GLY A 156 -10.05 -7.77 21.57
CA GLY A 156 -11.32 -8.39 21.20
C GLY A 156 -11.12 -9.72 20.49
N THR A 157 -12.20 -10.33 20.06
CA THR A 157 -12.12 -11.57 19.29
C THR A 157 -11.57 -11.29 17.87
N LYS A 158 -11.06 -12.35 17.23
CA LYS A 158 -10.61 -12.29 15.84
C LYS A 158 -11.72 -11.80 14.89
N GLN A 159 -12.97 -12.21 15.15
CA GLN A 159 -14.12 -11.79 14.38
C GLN A 159 -14.44 -10.31 14.56
N ASP A 160 -14.41 -9.81 15.81
CA ASP A 160 -14.64 -8.39 16.09
C ASP A 160 -13.53 -7.54 15.46
N GLY A 161 -12.28 -7.99 15.60
CA GLY A 161 -11.12 -7.32 14.98
C GLY A 161 -11.21 -7.26 13.45
N TRP A 162 -11.72 -8.32 12.80
CA TRP A 162 -11.98 -8.32 11.37
C TRP A 162 -13.02 -7.27 10.98
N ASN A 163 -14.14 -7.22 11.71
CA ASN A 163 -15.21 -6.26 11.43
C ASN A 163 -14.71 -4.81 11.62
N GLU A 164 -13.95 -4.56 12.68
CA GLU A 164 -13.30 -3.27 12.94
C GLU A 164 -12.30 -2.88 11.85
N TYR A 165 -11.41 -3.81 11.47
CA TYR A 165 -10.39 -3.58 10.46
C TYR A 165 -10.98 -3.33 9.07
N MET A 166 -12.00 -4.12 8.69
CA MET A 166 -12.71 -3.94 7.42
C MET A 166 -13.46 -2.59 7.38
N LEU A 167 -13.97 -2.12 8.54
CA LEU A 167 -14.73 -0.90 8.63
C LEU A 167 -13.85 0.35 8.75
N TYR A 168 -12.85 0.32 9.63
CA TYR A 168 -12.04 1.48 10.00
C TYR A 168 -10.60 1.44 9.50
N GLY A 169 -10.18 0.34 8.85
CA GLY A 169 -8.85 0.21 8.26
C GLY A 169 -7.73 -0.03 9.28
N GLY A 170 -6.49 0.15 8.81
CA GLY A 170 -5.26 -0.10 9.56
C GLY A 170 -4.47 1.16 9.94
N ILE A 171 -5.06 2.36 9.89
CA ILE A 171 -4.35 3.56 10.37
C ILE A 171 -4.16 3.47 11.89
N PRO A 172 -2.89 3.50 12.41
CA PRO A 172 -2.60 3.17 13.81
C PRO A 172 -3.44 3.96 14.82
N LEU A 173 -3.62 5.26 14.60
CA LEU A 173 -4.34 6.14 15.52
C LEU A 173 -5.82 5.75 15.70
N VAL A 174 -6.41 5.01 14.76
CA VAL A 174 -7.81 4.53 14.90
C VAL A 174 -7.99 3.59 16.09
N LEU A 175 -6.94 2.84 16.46
CA LEU A 175 -6.97 1.94 17.63
C LEU A 175 -7.02 2.68 18.98
N GLU A 176 -6.66 3.97 19.01
CA GLU A 176 -6.68 4.77 20.25
C GLU A 176 -8.04 5.39 20.53
N PHE A 177 -8.97 5.39 19.56
CA PHE A 177 -10.31 5.92 19.75
C PHE A 177 -11.26 4.87 20.34
N GLY A 178 -11.93 5.26 21.42
CA GLY A 178 -12.84 4.37 22.17
C GLY A 178 -14.22 4.21 21.55
N THR A 179 -14.65 5.10 20.65
CA THR A 179 -16.00 5.08 20.06
C THR A 179 -16.00 5.12 18.56
N SER A 180 -17.02 4.51 17.95
CA SER A 180 -17.21 4.54 16.48
C SER A 180 -17.30 5.98 15.93
N ASP A 181 -17.97 6.88 16.65
CA ASP A 181 -18.11 8.27 16.21
C ASP A 181 -16.77 8.99 16.12
N GLN A 182 -15.88 8.76 17.10
CA GLN A 182 -14.52 9.32 17.07
C GLN A 182 -13.71 8.78 15.90
N LYS A 183 -13.76 7.46 15.64
CA LYS A 183 -13.08 6.83 14.50
C LYS A 183 -13.58 7.39 13.17
N ILE A 184 -14.90 7.49 13.02
CA ILE A 184 -15.55 8.02 11.81
C ILE A 184 -15.16 9.50 11.60
N ALA A 185 -15.26 10.32 12.64
CA ALA A 185 -14.91 11.74 12.56
C ALA A 185 -13.43 11.94 12.16
N PHE A 186 -12.53 11.19 12.81
CA PHE A 186 -11.10 11.23 12.51
C PHE A 186 -10.80 10.82 11.05
N LEU A 187 -11.35 9.70 10.59
CA LEU A 187 -11.09 9.21 9.23
C LEU A 187 -11.64 10.15 8.16
N LYS A 188 -12.81 10.77 8.39
CA LYS A 188 -13.37 11.79 7.49
C LYS A 188 -12.49 13.05 7.45
N SER A 189 -12.09 13.57 8.61
CA SER A 189 -11.19 14.73 8.67
C SER A 189 -9.84 14.42 8.02
N LEU A 190 -9.27 13.26 8.29
CA LEU A 190 -8.02 12.82 7.67
C LEU A 190 -8.15 12.74 6.15
N PHE A 191 -9.24 12.20 5.64
CA PHE A 191 -9.47 12.09 4.21
C PHE A 191 -9.58 13.47 3.54
N GLU A 192 -10.47 14.34 4.05
CA GLU A 192 -10.77 15.64 3.43
C GLU A 192 -9.64 16.67 3.66
N GLU A 193 -9.21 16.84 4.90
CA GLU A 193 -8.28 17.90 5.27
C GLU A 193 -6.83 17.54 4.95
N THR A 194 -6.48 16.25 5.01
CA THR A 194 -5.10 15.83 4.77
C THR A 194 -4.89 15.40 3.33
N TYR A 195 -5.68 14.42 2.84
CA TYR A 195 -5.44 13.87 1.51
C TYR A 195 -5.93 14.78 0.40
N ILE A 196 -7.21 15.16 0.42
CA ILE A 196 -7.79 15.96 -0.67
C ILE A 196 -7.15 17.33 -0.75
N SER A 197 -7.01 18.02 0.39
CA SER A 197 -6.40 19.36 0.43
C SER A 197 -4.94 19.33 -0.02
N ASP A 198 -4.19 18.31 0.37
CA ASP A 198 -2.80 18.16 -0.01
C ASP A 198 -2.63 17.87 -1.53
N ILE A 199 -3.44 16.95 -2.08
CA ILE A 199 -3.42 16.63 -3.52
C ILE A 199 -3.81 17.86 -4.34
N VAL A 200 -4.88 18.55 -3.94
CA VAL A 200 -5.38 19.77 -4.62
C VAL A 200 -4.34 20.88 -4.58
N GLY A 201 -3.77 21.14 -3.40
CA GLY A 201 -2.76 22.20 -3.23
C GLY A 201 -1.46 21.93 -3.99
N ARG A 202 -0.97 20.69 -3.91
CA ARG A 202 0.29 20.27 -4.55
C ARG A 202 0.25 20.33 -6.07
N HIS A 203 -0.86 19.86 -6.64
CA HIS A 203 -1.00 19.77 -8.09
C HIS A 203 -1.77 20.95 -8.69
N ASN A 204 -2.08 21.98 -7.89
CA ASN A 204 -2.84 23.15 -8.30
C ASN A 204 -4.13 22.79 -9.05
N ILE A 205 -4.88 21.82 -8.52
CA ILE A 205 -6.11 21.31 -9.13
C ILE A 205 -7.18 22.40 -9.07
N ARG A 206 -7.58 22.92 -10.23
CA ARG A 206 -8.58 24.01 -10.33
C ARG A 206 -10.01 23.51 -10.06
N ASN A 207 -10.30 22.27 -10.39
CA ASN A 207 -11.64 21.69 -10.25
C ASN A 207 -11.64 20.54 -9.23
N LYS A 208 -11.63 20.91 -7.95
CA LYS A 208 -11.68 19.95 -6.82
C LYS A 208 -12.89 19.00 -6.94
N ALA A 209 -14.04 19.49 -7.39
CA ALA A 209 -15.26 18.70 -7.51
C ALA A 209 -15.14 17.54 -8.51
N GLU A 210 -14.31 17.67 -9.56
CA GLU A 210 -14.05 16.56 -10.49
C GLU A 210 -13.20 15.47 -9.85
N LEU A 211 -12.17 15.85 -9.08
CA LEU A 211 -11.36 14.90 -8.32
C LEU A 211 -12.21 14.16 -7.29
N GLU A 212 -13.04 14.86 -6.55
CA GLU A 212 -13.93 14.27 -5.54
C GLU A 212 -14.92 13.29 -6.15
N GLU A 213 -15.48 13.61 -7.32
CA GLU A 213 -16.38 12.69 -8.00
C GLU A 213 -15.66 11.45 -8.54
N LEU A 214 -14.46 11.61 -9.09
CA LEU A 214 -13.63 10.47 -9.48
C LEU A 214 -13.37 9.54 -8.28
N LEU A 215 -13.07 10.12 -7.13
CA LEU A 215 -12.90 9.36 -5.89
C LEU A 215 -14.16 8.63 -5.46
N ASN A 216 -15.36 9.24 -5.59
CA ASN A 216 -16.64 8.57 -5.33
C ASN A 216 -16.80 7.33 -6.21
N ILE A 217 -16.53 7.48 -7.51
CA ILE A 217 -16.65 6.38 -8.47
C ILE A 217 -15.65 5.27 -8.15
N LEU A 218 -14.38 5.62 -7.92
CA LEU A 218 -13.34 4.63 -7.59
C LEU A 218 -13.63 3.93 -6.27
N SER A 219 -14.07 4.66 -5.23
CA SER A 219 -14.43 4.09 -3.93
C SER A 219 -15.59 3.11 -4.02
N SER A 220 -16.57 3.38 -4.91
CA SER A 220 -17.72 2.51 -5.12
C SER A 220 -17.40 1.31 -6.05
N ALA A 221 -16.30 1.35 -6.78
CA ALA A 221 -15.92 0.35 -7.79
C ALA A 221 -14.60 -0.34 -7.45
N ILE A 222 -14.25 -0.46 -6.15
CA ILE A 222 -13.03 -1.17 -5.74
C ILE A 222 -13.04 -2.61 -6.26
N GLY A 223 -11.87 -3.11 -6.68
CA GLY A 223 -11.73 -4.46 -7.23
C GLY A 223 -12.40 -4.66 -8.60
N SER A 224 -13.07 -3.64 -9.16
CA SER A 224 -13.69 -3.75 -10.48
C SER A 224 -12.77 -3.26 -11.59
N LEU A 225 -12.76 -3.99 -12.70
CA LEU A 225 -12.02 -3.57 -13.90
C LEU A 225 -12.56 -2.25 -14.47
N THR A 226 -11.69 -1.26 -14.58
CA THR A 226 -12.03 0.05 -15.11
C THR A 226 -10.93 0.64 -16.00
N ASN A 227 -11.27 1.66 -16.77
CA ASN A 227 -10.34 2.44 -17.57
C ASN A 227 -10.81 3.91 -17.66
N PRO A 228 -9.96 4.84 -18.09
CA PRO A 228 -10.33 6.26 -18.21
C PRO A 228 -11.57 6.52 -19.07
N GLU A 229 -11.83 5.73 -20.12
CA GLU A 229 -12.99 5.85 -21.00
C GLU A 229 -14.29 5.48 -20.28
N LYS A 230 -14.28 4.34 -19.57
CA LYS A 230 -15.42 3.90 -18.75
C LYS A 230 -15.72 4.92 -17.64
N LEU A 231 -14.69 5.44 -16.99
CA LEU A 231 -14.82 6.50 -15.98
C LEU A 231 -15.40 7.79 -16.59
N SER A 232 -14.90 8.23 -17.74
CA SER A 232 -15.43 9.41 -18.46
C SER A 232 -16.91 9.24 -18.83
N ALA A 233 -17.30 8.06 -19.32
CA ALA A 233 -18.69 7.74 -19.62
C ALA A 233 -19.57 7.79 -18.35
N THR A 234 -19.08 7.28 -17.23
CA THR A 234 -19.78 7.34 -15.93
C THR A 234 -19.94 8.80 -15.47
N PHE A 235 -18.90 9.62 -15.60
CA PHE A 235 -19.00 11.06 -15.31
C PHE A 235 -20.08 11.75 -16.13
N GLN A 236 -20.12 11.46 -17.42
CA GLN A 236 -21.13 12.05 -18.32
C GLN A 236 -22.55 11.63 -17.95
N THR A 237 -22.73 10.37 -17.55
CA THR A 237 -24.05 9.83 -17.16
C THR A 237 -24.52 10.40 -15.82
N VAL A 238 -23.63 10.42 -14.81
CA VAL A 238 -23.98 10.81 -13.43
C VAL A 238 -24.06 12.33 -13.27
N LYS A 239 -23.11 13.08 -13.84
CA LYS A 239 -22.98 14.54 -13.62
C LYS A 239 -23.35 15.39 -14.84
N LYS A 240 -23.66 14.78 -15.98
CA LYS A 240 -23.89 15.49 -17.27
C LYS A 240 -22.72 16.41 -17.66
N LYS A 241 -21.50 16.13 -17.14
CA LYS A 241 -20.27 16.86 -17.43
C LYS A 241 -19.31 15.95 -18.19
N LYS A 242 -18.61 16.54 -19.18
CA LYS A 242 -17.51 15.84 -19.87
C LYS A 242 -16.20 16.14 -19.15
N ILE A 243 -15.49 15.09 -18.78
CA ILE A 243 -14.09 15.16 -18.33
C ILE A 243 -13.23 14.39 -19.35
N SER A 244 -12.06 14.92 -19.67
CA SER A 244 -11.17 14.26 -20.64
C SER A 244 -10.51 13.03 -20.03
N ASN A 245 -10.26 11.99 -20.86
CA ASN A 245 -9.54 10.79 -20.44
C ASN A 245 -8.14 11.12 -19.89
N SER A 246 -7.47 12.13 -20.45
CA SER A 246 -6.17 12.60 -19.98
C SER A 246 -6.23 13.24 -18.58
N THR A 247 -7.32 13.96 -18.27
CA THR A 247 -7.54 14.53 -16.93
C THR A 247 -7.83 13.43 -15.92
N ILE A 248 -8.66 12.46 -16.27
CA ILE A 248 -8.95 11.30 -15.41
C ILE A 248 -7.65 10.54 -15.10
N LYS A 249 -6.86 10.21 -16.14
CA LYS A 249 -5.58 9.52 -15.96
C LYS A 249 -4.66 10.28 -15.01
N ARG A 250 -4.51 11.59 -15.22
CA ARG A 250 -3.68 12.45 -14.37
C ARG A 250 -4.18 12.48 -12.92
N TYR A 251 -5.49 12.54 -12.69
CA TYR A 251 -6.04 12.48 -11.32
C TYR A 251 -5.79 11.12 -10.66
N ILE A 252 -5.91 10.01 -11.40
CA ILE A 252 -5.57 8.68 -10.93
C ILE A 252 -4.08 8.62 -10.56
N ASP A 253 -3.19 9.15 -11.41
CA ASP A 253 -1.76 9.20 -11.12
C ASP A 253 -1.50 9.97 -9.81
N TYR A 254 -2.18 11.10 -9.57
CA TYR A 254 -2.05 11.87 -8.32
C TYR A 254 -2.55 11.10 -7.08
N LEU A 255 -3.61 10.29 -7.24
CA LEU A 255 -4.12 9.44 -6.17
C LEU A 255 -3.15 8.29 -5.85
N CYS A 256 -2.56 7.68 -6.86
CA CYS A 256 -1.51 6.68 -6.69
C CYS A 256 -0.25 7.29 -6.04
N ASP A 257 0.18 8.45 -6.54
CA ASP A 257 1.32 9.18 -6.01
C ASP A 257 1.16 9.60 -4.54
N SER A 258 -0.08 9.81 -4.08
CA SER A 258 -0.37 10.08 -2.67
C SER A 258 -0.50 8.83 -1.81
N PHE A 259 -0.32 7.65 -2.39
CA PHE A 259 -0.56 6.34 -1.76
C PHE A 259 -2.00 6.11 -1.28
N LEU A 260 -2.95 6.84 -1.78
CA LEU A 260 -4.34 6.65 -1.42
C LEU A 260 -4.93 5.40 -2.08
N ILE A 261 -4.53 5.17 -3.34
CA ILE A 261 -4.88 3.97 -4.11
C ILE A 261 -3.65 3.34 -4.74
N ASP A 262 -3.73 2.05 -5.03
CA ASP A 262 -2.78 1.31 -5.86
C ASP A 262 -3.53 0.59 -6.99
N SER A 263 -2.82 0.18 -8.03
CA SER A 263 -3.39 -0.45 -9.21
C SER A 263 -2.84 -1.85 -9.45
N ALA A 264 -3.70 -2.77 -9.91
CA ALA A 264 -3.31 -4.07 -10.41
C ALA A 264 -3.54 -4.12 -11.94
N ILE A 265 -2.46 -4.28 -12.69
CA ILE A 265 -2.47 -4.37 -14.15
C ILE A 265 -2.89 -5.79 -14.55
N ARG A 266 -3.51 -5.93 -15.71
CA ARG A 266 -3.88 -7.24 -16.22
C ARG A 266 -2.68 -7.95 -16.85
N TYR A 267 -2.54 -9.23 -16.53
CA TYR A 267 -1.51 -10.11 -17.06
C TYR A 267 -2.14 -11.32 -17.76
N ASP A 268 -1.89 -11.47 -19.06
CA ASP A 268 -2.26 -12.66 -19.82
C ASP A 268 -1.33 -13.82 -19.40
N VAL A 269 -1.85 -14.73 -18.59
CA VAL A 269 -1.08 -15.82 -17.98
C VAL A 269 -0.48 -16.73 -19.04
N LYS A 270 -1.24 -17.08 -20.09
CA LYS A 270 -0.79 -17.94 -21.19
C LYS A 270 0.06 -17.21 -22.22
N GLY A 271 -0.34 -15.99 -22.58
CA GLY A 271 0.37 -15.14 -23.53
C GLY A 271 1.62 -14.49 -22.95
N LYS A 272 1.82 -14.56 -21.61
CA LYS A 272 2.96 -14.00 -20.87
C LYS A 272 3.21 -12.52 -21.20
N LYS A 273 2.14 -11.72 -21.27
CA LYS A 273 2.19 -10.29 -21.60
C LYS A 273 1.25 -9.47 -20.77
N TYR A 274 1.63 -8.23 -20.51
CA TYR A 274 0.79 -7.25 -19.84
C TYR A 274 -0.29 -6.70 -20.78
N ILE A 275 -1.43 -6.35 -20.17
CA ILE A 275 -2.55 -5.72 -20.84
C ILE A 275 -2.82 -4.41 -20.07
N ASP A 276 -2.47 -3.28 -20.68
CA ASP A 276 -2.45 -1.98 -20.02
C ASP A 276 -3.82 -1.53 -19.52
N THR A 277 -4.90 -1.93 -20.17
CA THR A 277 -6.28 -1.54 -19.79
C THR A 277 -7.29 -2.67 -20.10
N PRO A 278 -8.38 -2.79 -19.31
CA PRO A 278 -8.68 -2.10 -18.06
C PRO A 278 -7.83 -2.61 -16.88
N VAL A 279 -7.77 -1.86 -15.79
CA VAL A 279 -7.05 -2.20 -14.56
C VAL A 279 -8.02 -2.25 -13.36
N LYS A 280 -7.62 -2.89 -12.25
CA LYS A 280 -8.30 -2.76 -10.97
C LYS A 280 -7.60 -1.72 -10.09
N TYR A 281 -8.36 -0.96 -9.30
CA TYR A 281 -7.84 -0.04 -8.29
C TYR A 281 -8.27 -0.50 -6.91
N TYR A 282 -7.34 -0.43 -5.96
CA TYR A 282 -7.52 -0.81 -4.57
C TYR A 282 -7.13 0.36 -3.67
N PHE A 283 -7.88 0.58 -2.61
CA PHE A 283 -7.50 1.57 -1.59
C PHE A 283 -6.45 0.99 -0.67
N THR A 284 -5.43 1.77 -0.36
CA THR A 284 -4.35 1.36 0.56
C THR A 284 -4.88 1.18 1.99
N ASP A 285 -5.97 1.87 2.34
CA ASP A 285 -6.65 1.73 3.63
C ASP A 285 -8.17 1.69 3.47
N MET A 286 -8.81 0.69 4.08
CA MET A 286 -10.26 0.51 3.99
C MET A 286 -11.03 1.58 4.77
N GLY A 287 -10.49 2.08 5.88
CA GLY A 287 -11.12 3.14 6.65
C GLY A 287 -11.25 4.44 5.85
N LEU A 288 -10.22 4.80 5.09
CA LEU A 288 -10.25 5.96 4.20
C LEU A 288 -11.26 5.77 3.04
N ARG A 289 -11.30 4.57 2.43
CA ARG A 289 -12.31 4.25 1.41
C ARG A 289 -13.72 4.42 1.98
N ASN A 290 -13.97 3.86 3.15
CA ASN A 290 -15.28 3.90 3.79
C ASN A 290 -15.65 5.33 4.26
N ALA A 291 -14.69 6.11 4.75
CA ALA A 291 -14.87 7.51 5.08
C ALA A 291 -15.35 8.32 3.87
N ARG A 292 -14.77 8.07 2.67
CA ARG A 292 -15.21 8.71 1.42
C ARG A 292 -16.68 8.41 1.09
N LEU A 293 -17.13 7.20 1.36
CA LEU A 293 -18.52 6.77 1.13
C LEU A 293 -19.44 7.01 2.34
N ASN A 294 -19.01 7.79 3.32
CA ASN A 294 -19.73 8.04 4.56
C ASN A 294 -20.15 6.76 5.30
N PHE A 295 -19.35 5.68 5.18
CA PHE A 295 -19.58 4.37 5.81
C PHE A 295 -20.92 3.72 5.40
N ARG A 296 -21.45 4.02 4.22
CA ARG A 296 -22.76 3.55 3.77
C ARG A 296 -22.72 2.28 2.91
N GLN A 297 -21.59 2.00 2.27
CA GLN A 297 -21.43 0.88 1.34
C GLN A 297 -20.29 -0.01 1.80
N ILE A 298 -20.59 -1.01 2.60
CA ILE A 298 -19.64 -2.04 3.00
C ILE A 298 -19.97 -3.26 2.17
N GLU A 299 -19.26 -3.42 1.06
CA GLU A 299 -19.34 -4.60 0.20
C GLU A 299 -18.27 -5.59 0.66
N GLU A 300 -18.67 -6.55 1.48
CA GLU A 300 -17.74 -7.47 2.16
C GLU A 300 -16.83 -8.22 1.18
N THR A 301 -17.35 -8.66 0.05
CA THR A 301 -16.59 -9.37 -0.98
C THR A 301 -15.45 -8.52 -1.53
N HIS A 302 -15.75 -7.32 -2.00
CA HIS A 302 -14.75 -6.42 -2.56
C HIS A 302 -13.81 -5.86 -1.49
N SER A 303 -14.31 -5.66 -0.27
CA SER A 303 -13.48 -5.24 0.88
C SER A 303 -12.45 -6.32 1.25
N MET A 304 -12.87 -7.59 1.29
CA MET A 304 -11.96 -8.71 1.53
C MET A 304 -10.92 -8.83 0.42
N GLU A 305 -11.32 -8.70 -0.85
CA GLU A 305 -10.40 -8.70 -1.99
C GLU A 305 -9.36 -7.57 -1.87
N ASN A 306 -9.79 -6.35 -1.51
CA ASN A 306 -8.88 -5.22 -1.30
C ASN A 306 -7.90 -5.47 -0.14
N ILE A 307 -8.35 -6.03 0.97
CA ILE A 307 -7.49 -6.36 2.12
C ILE A 307 -6.46 -7.43 1.74
N ILE A 308 -6.86 -8.45 0.98
CA ILE A 308 -5.94 -9.49 0.46
C ILE A 308 -4.89 -8.85 -0.46
N PHE A 309 -5.31 -7.97 -1.38
CA PHE A 309 -4.38 -7.23 -2.24
C PHE A 309 -3.33 -6.46 -1.43
N ASN A 310 -3.78 -5.68 -0.43
CA ASN A 310 -2.89 -4.90 0.42
C ASN A 310 -1.90 -5.79 1.17
N GLU A 311 -2.35 -6.92 1.75
CA GLU A 311 -1.46 -7.87 2.44
C GLU A 311 -0.42 -8.47 1.48
N LEU A 312 -0.80 -8.83 0.27
CA LEU A 312 0.14 -9.34 -0.74
C LEU A 312 1.21 -8.29 -1.09
N LYS A 313 0.82 -7.04 -1.23
CA LYS A 313 1.74 -5.92 -1.45
C LYS A 313 2.67 -5.70 -0.26
N MET A 314 2.15 -5.75 0.98
CA MET A 314 2.95 -5.64 2.22
C MET A 314 4.00 -6.76 2.33
N ARG A 315 3.67 -7.98 1.86
CA ARG A 315 4.60 -9.11 1.78
C ARG A 315 5.65 -8.95 0.68
N GLY A 316 5.55 -7.89 -0.14
CA GLY A 316 6.52 -7.57 -1.19
C GLY A 316 6.26 -8.27 -2.52
N PHE A 317 5.06 -8.83 -2.74
CA PHE A 317 4.70 -9.37 -4.04
C PHE A 317 4.40 -8.26 -5.05
N HIS A 318 4.82 -8.47 -6.29
CA HIS A 318 4.22 -7.81 -7.43
C HIS A 318 2.91 -8.51 -7.75
N VAL A 319 1.81 -7.75 -7.74
CA VAL A 319 0.45 -8.30 -7.82
C VAL A 319 -0.25 -7.78 -9.06
N ASP A 320 -0.63 -8.71 -9.93
CA ASP A 320 -1.34 -8.46 -11.17
C ASP A 320 -2.71 -9.14 -11.17
N VAL A 321 -3.63 -8.71 -12.03
CA VAL A 321 -4.88 -9.42 -12.31
C VAL A 321 -4.64 -10.42 -13.44
N GLY A 322 -4.84 -11.71 -13.18
CA GLY A 322 -4.66 -12.75 -14.17
C GLY A 322 -5.79 -12.79 -15.20
N VAL A 323 -5.42 -12.97 -16.47
CA VAL A 323 -6.38 -13.18 -17.55
C VAL A 323 -6.07 -14.48 -18.28
N ILE A 324 -7.08 -15.32 -18.46
CA ILE A 324 -7.01 -16.52 -19.25
C ILE A 324 -8.03 -16.44 -20.38
N VAL A 325 -7.56 -16.52 -21.61
CA VAL A 325 -8.41 -16.52 -22.79
C VAL A 325 -8.75 -17.96 -23.17
N GLN A 326 -10.05 -18.26 -23.20
CA GLN A 326 -10.59 -19.51 -23.76
C GLN A 326 -11.28 -19.22 -25.08
N TYR A 327 -11.01 -20.08 -26.06
CA TYR A 327 -11.74 -20.11 -27.32
C TYR A 327 -12.70 -21.30 -27.30
N GLY A 328 -13.90 -21.10 -27.75
CA GLY A 328 -14.94 -22.12 -27.84
C GLY A 328 -15.88 -21.81 -29.00
N THR A 329 -16.87 -22.65 -29.20
CA THR A 329 -17.96 -22.41 -30.14
C THR A 329 -19.28 -22.27 -29.39
N ASN A 330 -20.13 -21.34 -29.80
CA ASN A 330 -21.50 -21.26 -29.29
C ASN A 330 -22.42 -22.29 -29.94
N ASP A 331 -23.65 -22.40 -29.46
CA ASP A 331 -24.67 -23.33 -29.97
C ASP A 331 -25.01 -23.12 -31.46
N LYS A 332 -24.62 -21.96 -32.01
CA LYS A 332 -24.77 -21.63 -33.48
C LYS A 332 -23.51 -21.89 -34.29
N GLY A 333 -22.48 -22.56 -33.72
CA GLY A 333 -21.24 -22.86 -34.40
C GLY A 333 -20.25 -21.69 -34.56
N ASN A 334 -20.56 -20.50 -33.99
CA ASN A 334 -19.67 -19.34 -34.05
C ASN A 334 -18.59 -19.42 -33.00
N SER A 335 -17.35 -19.06 -33.38
CA SER A 335 -16.25 -18.95 -32.41
C SER A 335 -16.55 -17.90 -31.35
N ILE A 336 -16.45 -18.29 -30.09
CA ILE A 336 -16.56 -17.40 -28.94
C ILE A 336 -15.21 -17.30 -28.23
N ARG A 337 -14.86 -16.07 -27.85
CA ARG A 337 -13.73 -15.78 -27.00
C ARG A 337 -14.24 -15.42 -25.61
N LYS A 338 -13.98 -16.27 -24.61
CA LYS A 338 -14.28 -16.01 -23.21
C LYS A 338 -13.01 -15.64 -22.46
N GLN A 339 -13.05 -14.60 -21.65
CA GLN A 339 -11.97 -14.26 -20.71
C GLN A 339 -12.39 -14.69 -19.31
N LEU A 340 -11.52 -15.43 -18.64
CA LEU A 340 -11.62 -15.78 -17.24
C LEU A 340 -10.59 -14.95 -16.47
N GLU A 341 -10.96 -14.52 -15.28
CA GLU A 341 -10.13 -13.72 -14.39
C GLU A 341 -9.55 -14.59 -13.28
N ILE A 342 -8.32 -14.30 -12.89
CA ILE A 342 -7.71 -14.71 -11.63
C ILE A 342 -7.48 -13.42 -10.85
N ASP A 343 -8.03 -13.31 -9.64
CA ASP A 343 -7.99 -12.07 -8.90
C ASP A 343 -6.57 -11.58 -8.68
N PHE A 344 -5.65 -12.49 -8.32
CA PHE A 344 -4.25 -12.12 -8.10
C PHE A 344 -3.27 -13.13 -8.70
N VAL A 345 -2.34 -12.62 -9.49
CA VAL A 345 -1.11 -13.29 -9.92
C VAL A 345 0.04 -12.62 -9.18
N CYS A 346 0.60 -13.33 -8.21
CA CYS A 346 1.61 -12.80 -7.29
C CYS A 346 2.99 -13.28 -7.70
N ASN A 347 3.92 -12.37 -7.92
CA ASN A 347 5.30 -12.68 -8.30
C ASN A 347 6.29 -12.07 -7.30
N GLN A 348 7.28 -12.87 -6.84
CA GLN A 348 8.38 -12.40 -6.01
C GLN A 348 9.62 -13.28 -6.27
N GLY A 349 10.61 -12.76 -6.97
CA GLY A 349 11.76 -13.56 -7.40
C GLY A 349 11.33 -14.74 -8.25
N SER A 350 11.66 -15.97 -7.82
CA SER A 350 11.25 -17.21 -8.50
C SER A 350 9.86 -17.73 -8.08
N LYS A 351 9.27 -17.13 -7.02
CA LYS A 351 7.95 -17.53 -6.52
C LYS A 351 6.84 -16.93 -7.39
N ARG A 352 5.86 -17.76 -7.73
CA ARG A 352 4.59 -17.33 -8.34
C ARG A 352 3.44 -18.04 -7.67
N TYR A 353 2.37 -17.28 -7.38
CA TYR A 353 1.13 -17.80 -6.81
C TYR A 353 -0.07 -17.28 -7.59
N TYR A 354 -1.10 -18.11 -7.71
CA TYR A 354 -2.40 -17.76 -8.25
C TYR A 354 -3.43 -17.80 -7.14
N ILE A 355 -4.11 -16.69 -6.90
CA ILE A 355 -5.01 -16.54 -5.77
C ILE A 355 -6.36 -16.04 -6.25
N GLN A 356 -7.43 -16.68 -5.78
CA GLN A 356 -8.80 -16.28 -5.95
C GLN A 356 -9.38 -15.87 -4.61
N SER A 357 -10.10 -14.75 -4.56
CA SER A 357 -10.82 -14.27 -3.37
C SER A 357 -12.29 -14.64 -3.49
N ALA A 358 -12.77 -15.55 -2.68
CA ALA A 358 -14.15 -15.99 -2.68
C ALA A 358 -14.74 -15.86 -1.27
N TYR A 359 -15.55 -14.82 -1.03
CA TYR A 359 -16.09 -14.55 0.31
C TYR A 359 -16.79 -15.77 0.93
N ALA A 360 -17.61 -16.48 0.14
CA ALA A 360 -18.25 -17.72 0.54
C ALA A 360 -18.32 -18.71 -0.62
N ILE A 361 -18.20 -20.00 -0.28
CA ILE A 361 -18.36 -21.13 -1.22
C ILE A 361 -19.47 -22.05 -0.66
N PRO A 362 -20.73 -21.74 -0.93
CA PRO A 362 -21.85 -22.47 -0.34
C PRO A 362 -22.04 -23.87 -0.91
N ASP A 363 -21.55 -24.14 -2.12
CA ASP A 363 -21.78 -25.41 -2.82
C ASP A 363 -20.65 -25.76 -3.79
N GLN A 364 -20.70 -26.97 -4.34
CA GLN A 364 -19.73 -27.51 -5.29
C GLN A 364 -19.69 -26.70 -6.61
N ALA A 365 -20.84 -26.22 -7.08
CA ALA A 365 -20.91 -25.45 -8.32
C ALA A 365 -20.13 -24.11 -8.20
N LYS A 366 -20.23 -23.46 -7.03
CA LYS A 366 -19.45 -22.26 -6.71
C LYS A 366 -17.96 -22.58 -6.62
N MET A 367 -17.58 -23.70 -6.01
CA MET A 367 -16.19 -24.15 -5.95
C MET A 367 -15.62 -24.35 -7.36
N GLU A 368 -16.36 -25.03 -8.25
CA GLU A 368 -15.95 -25.26 -9.64
C GLU A 368 -15.83 -23.95 -10.41
N GLN A 369 -16.71 -22.99 -10.15
CA GLN A 369 -16.64 -21.66 -10.74
C GLN A 369 -15.35 -20.94 -10.33
N GLU A 370 -15.03 -20.91 -9.03
CA GLU A 370 -13.87 -20.19 -8.50
C GLU A 370 -12.54 -20.84 -8.92
N GLN A 371 -12.45 -22.17 -8.91
CA GLN A 371 -11.22 -22.85 -9.32
C GLN A 371 -10.99 -22.90 -10.83
N ARG A 372 -12.00 -22.63 -11.65
CA ARG A 372 -11.94 -22.81 -13.11
C ARG A 372 -10.79 -22.03 -13.76
N SER A 373 -10.62 -20.77 -13.40
CA SER A 373 -9.54 -19.94 -13.93
C SER A 373 -8.17 -20.46 -13.50
N LEU A 374 -8.05 -20.89 -12.25
CA LEU A 374 -6.81 -21.42 -11.66
C LEU A 374 -6.36 -22.71 -12.36
N MET A 375 -7.29 -23.59 -12.72
CA MET A 375 -6.99 -24.85 -13.38
C MET A 375 -6.52 -24.70 -14.83
N LEU A 376 -6.73 -23.53 -15.41
CA LEU A 376 -6.41 -23.25 -16.81
C LEU A 376 -5.10 -22.49 -17.01
N THR A 377 -4.30 -22.27 -15.97
CA THR A 377 -3.02 -21.54 -16.04
C THR A 377 -2.01 -22.25 -16.97
N GLY A 378 -2.00 -23.58 -16.98
CA GLY A 378 -1.12 -24.40 -17.81
C GLY A 378 0.29 -24.59 -17.25
N ASP A 379 0.48 -24.29 -15.97
CA ASP A 379 1.72 -24.47 -15.22
C ASP A 379 1.46 -25.13 -13.85
N PHE A 380 2.52 -25.30 -13.05
CA PHE A 380 2.48 -26.02 -11.78
C PHE A 380 2.67 -25.11 -10.55
N PHE A 381 2.54 -23.80 -10.71
CA PHE A 381 2.61 -22.89 -9.56
C PHE A 381 1.43 -23.10 -8.60
N LYS A 382 1.66 -22.84 -7.31
CA LYS A 382 0.66 -23.03 -6.26
C LYS A 382 -0.58 -22.16 -6.53
N ARG A 383 -1.74 -22.73 -6.24
CA ARG A 383 -3.06 -22.15 -6.44
C ARG A 383 -3.82 -22.10 -5.14
N PHE A 384 -4.44 -20.98 -4.85
CA PHE A 384 -5.12 -20.69 -3.60
C PHE A 384 -6.53 -20.17 -3.85
N ILE A 385 -7.46 -20.56 -2.99
CA ILE A 385 -8.74 -19.87 -2.83
C ILE A 385 -8.82 -19.41 -1.38
N ILE A 386 -8.93 -18.09 -1.17
CA ILE A 386 -9.06 -17.51 0.16
C ILE A 386 -10.53 -17.19 0.39
N THR A 387 -11.10 -17.79 1.47
CA THR A 387 -12.51 -17.63 1.84
C THR A 387 -12.62 -16.89 3.18
N LYS A 388 -13.84 -16.44 3.53
CA LYS A 388 -14.07 -15.82 4.84
C LYS A 388 -13.95 -16.84 5.99
N ASP A 389 -14.57 -17.97 5.89
CA ASP A 389 -14.89 -18.86 7.03
C ASP A 389 -14.50 -20.33 6.84
N THR A 390 -13.44 -20.65 6.09
CA THR A 390 -12.91 -22.02 6.03
C THR A 390 -12.33 -22.39 7.40
N PRO A 391 -12.78 -23.50 8.02
CA PRO A 391 -12.37 -23.85 9.39
C PRO A 391 -10.89 -24.15 9.55
N ALA A 392 -10.28 -24.80 8.56
CA ALA A 392 -8.84 -25.10 8.50
C ALA A 392 -8.39 -25.21 7.03
N PRO A 393 -7.14 -24.88 6.72
CA PRO A 393 -6.59 -25.02 5.38
C PRO A 393 -6.64 -26.50 4.91
N TYR A 394 -7.06 -26.72 3.65
CA TYR A 394 -7.08 -28.05 3.04
C TYR A 394 -6.86 -27.96 1.52
N TYR A 395 -6.32 -29.03 0.97
CA TYR A 395 -6.24 -29.20 -0.49
C TYR A 395 -7.50 -29.90 -1.00
N ASN A 396 -8.12 -29.33 -2.03
CA ASN A 396 -9.19 -30.03 -2.74
C ASN A 396 -8.62 -31.08 -3.72
N GLU A 397 -9.52 -31.86 -4.34
CA GLU A 397 -9.13 -32.90 -5.31
C GLU A 397 -8.35 -32.38 -6.52
N SER A 398 -8.49 -31.10 -6.84
CA SER A 398 -7.77 -30.44 -7.94
C SER A 398 -6.40 -29.87 -7.52
N GLY A 399 -5.96 -30.07 -6.27
CA GLY A 399 -4.70 -29.59 -5.74
C GLY A 399 -4.68 -28.08 -5.50
N VAL A 400 -5.84 -27.45 -5.32
CA VAL A 400 -5.96 -26.05 -4.92
C VAL A 400 -6.04 -25.99 -3.40
N LEU A 401 -5.22 -25.15 -2.77
CA LEU A 401 -5.28 -24.92 -1.32
C LEU A 401 -6.37 -23.91 -0.98
N ILE A 402 -7.33 -24.34 -0.18
CA ILE A 402 -8.40 -23.49 0.34
C ILE A 402 -8.06 -23.14 1.79
N MET A 403 -8.09 -21.84 2.13
CA MET A 403 -7.84 -21.35 3.48
C MET A 403 -8.75 -20.18 3.84
N SER A 404 -8.88 -19.92 5.14
CA SER A 404 -9.61 -18.73 5.59
C SER A 404 -8.76 -17.46 5.38
N VAL A 405 -9.44 -16.31 5.27
CA VAL A 405 -8.78 -15.01 5.26
C VAL A 405 -7.97 -14.78 6.54
N TYR A 406 -8.38 -15.36 7.65
CA TYR A 406 -7.66 -15.27 8.92
C TYR A 406 -6.35 -16.06 8.89
N ASP A 407 -6.36 -17.29 8.36
CA ASP A 407 -5.14 -18.10 8.21
C ASP A 407 -4.15 -17.40 7.26
N PHE A 408 -4.69 -16.79 6.21
CA PHE A 408 -3.86 -15.99 5.28
C PHE A 408 -3.27 -14.77 5.97
N LEU A 409 -4.07 -13.92 6.63
CA LEU A 409 -3.63 -12.62 7.14
C LEU A 409 -2.80 -12.71 8.43
N LEU A 410 -3.05 -13.71 9.29
CA LEU A 410 -2.36 -13.86 10.57
C LEU A 410 -1.06 -14.67 10.49
N ASN A 411 -0.83 -15.37 9.39
CA ASN A 411 0.39 -16.13 9.15
C ASN A 411 1.11 -15.61 7.90
N GLU A 412 2.23 -14.93 8.08
CA GLU A 412 3.03 -14.40 6.98
C GLU A 412 3.48 -15.45 5.98
N ASN A 413 3.73 -16.69 6.45
CA ASN A 413 4.21 -17.80 5.65
C ASN A 413 3.07 -18.68 5.09
N SER A 414 1.84 -18.22 5.16
CA SER A 414 0.64 -18.97 4.73
C SER A 414 0.67 -19.44 3.26
N LEU A 415 1.44 -18.78 2.40
CA LEU A 415 1.61 -19.15 0.99
C LEU A 415 2.79 -20.10 0.74
N ASP A 416 3.66 -20.28 1.70
CA ASP A 416 4.85 -21.13 1.57
C ASP A 416 4.59 -22.60 1.97
N ASN A 417 3.54 -22.84 2.71
CA ASN A 417 3.12 -24.18 3.19
C ASN A 417 2.59 -25.08 2.08
#